data_b5668a7718a451ceffc4a573ae700783
#
_entry.id   b5668a7718a451ceffc4a573ae700783
#
_cell.length_a   1.000
_cell.length_b   1.000
_cell.length_c   1.000
_cell.angle_alpha   90.00
_cell.angle_beta   90.00
_cell.angle_gamma   90.00
#
_symmetry.space_group_name_H-M   'P 1'
#
loop_
_entity.id
_entity.type
_entity.pdbx_description
1 polymer ?
#
loop_
_entity_poly.entity_id
_entity_poly.type
_entity_poly.pdbx_seq_one_letter_code
_entity_poly.pdbx_strand_id
1 'polypeptide(L)'
;MNWLAILLVVALLFVADLLYLVWYLQWESGKTSGMAYYGKPLIERRALKARIRRYSLFAMPIVRLLAAINRKRATMPQFEYQRVCGPPKVSAPEVFERARQYQPRPEDVFVATQMRCGTTWMQQIVYETVNRGRGDLSDKGHGHLYAVSPWIDAVTAVPLEDAPLVGDRPTRIIKTHLPTALCPYSEQAKYIYVTRHPVSCFASIVDYNRTLLGPLAPDVDTLAAWFCSDRMYWLPWPEHVGGWWDWAQSRENVLFVHFEEMIANFGATLDRVAAFLGYRLTDDEKKIITEKCSFRYMQDNEELFEMSPPTMFSVARGGFFASGKQLRHEDVTPPIRQRIVEYCRKALTTSGYPARQFYPDLMISRGAEIEPASRSALEPSPN
;
A
#
# COMPACT_ATOMS: atom_id res chain seq x y z
N MET A 1 -38.08 -22.00 33.63
CA MET A 1 -37.95 -20.83 32.76
C MET A 1 -38.51 -21.22 31.41
N ASN A 2 -39.50 -20.48 30.90
CA ASN A 2 -40.25 -20.86 29.68
C ASN A 2 -39.32 -20.65 28.46
N TRP A 3 -39.15 -21.65 27.59
CA TRP A 3 -38.31 -21.58 26.38
C TRP A 3 -38.64 -20.40 25.48
N LEU A 4 -39.92 -20.00 25.41
CA LEU A 4 -40.37 -18.81 24.72
C LEU A 4 -39.78 -17.51 25.29
N ALA A 5 -39.67 -17.40 26.62
CA ALA A 5 -39.07 -16.24 27.26
C ALA A 5 -37.57 -16.16 26.99
N ILE A 6 -36.85 -17.30 26.98
CA ILE A 6 -35.45 -17.36 26.62
C ILE A 6 -35.23 -16.90 25.16
N LEU A 7 -36.00 -17.44 24.23
CA LEU A 7 -35.96 -17.08 22.83
C LEU A 7 -36.24 -15.58 22.61
N LEU A 8 -37.22 -15.03 23.32
CA LEU A 8 -37.54 -13.60 23.26
C LEU A 8 -36.36 -12.74 23.75
N VAL A 9 -35.74 -13.10 24.88
CA VAL A 9 -34.59 -12.38 25.41
C VAL A 9 -33.42 -12.46 24.45
N VAL A 10 -33.12 -13.64 23.87
CA VAL A 10 -32.06 -13.80 22.88
C VAL A 10 -32.30 -12.94 21.64
N ALA A 11 -33.56 -12.93 21.14
CA ALA A 11 -33.92 -12.10 20.00
C ALA A 11 -33.78 -10.60 20.30
N LEU A 12 -34.20 -10.15 21.49
CA LEU A 12 -34.06 -8.75 21.90
C LEU A 12 -32.57 -8.34 22.03
N LEU A 13 -31.74 -9.20 22.60
CA LEU A 13 -30.29 -8.96 22.69
C LEU A 13 -29.66 -8.88 21.30
N PHE A 14 -30.04 -9.76 20.38
CA PHE A 14 -29.58 -9.75 19.01
C PHE A 14 -29.96 -8.46 18.28
N VAL A 15 -31.21 -8.01 18.43
CA VAL A 15 -31.68 -6.74 17.86
C VAL A 15 -30.93 -5.56 18.46
N ALA A 16 -30.71 -5.55 19.77
CA ALA A 16 -29.96 -4.51 20.45
C ALA A 16 -28.50 -4.44 19.95
N ASP A 17 -27.83 -5.59 19.76
CA ASP A 17 -26.48 -5.67 19.20
C ASP A 17 -26.41 -5.17 17.75
N LEU A 18 -27.42 -5.49 16.93
CA LEU A 18 -27.52 -4.96 15.56
C LEU A 18 -27.68 -3.44 15.54
N LEU A 19 -28.56 -2.89 16.38
CA LEU A 19 -28.76 -1.45 16.48
C LEU A 19 -27.49 -0.74 16.98
N TYR A 20 -26.80 -1.37 17.95
CA TYR A 20 -25.51 -0.88 18.44
C TYR A 20 -24.45 -0.89 17.32
N LEU A 21 -24.37 -1.96 16.52
CA LEU A 21 -23.45 -2.07 15.39
C LEU A 21 -23.69 -0.96 14.36
N VAL A 22 -24.97 -0.71 14.00
CA VAL A 22 -25.34 0.36 13.06
C VAL A 22 -24.91 1.74 13.60
N TRP A 23 -25.23 2.03 14.87
CA TRP A 23 -24.82 3.25 15.52
C TRP A 23 -23.28 3.40 15.55
N TYR A 24 -22.57 2.31 15.90
CA TYR A 24 -21.11 2.29 15.97
C TYR A 24 -20.49 2.59 14.59
N LEU A 25 -20.95 1.94 13.52
CA LEU A 25 -20.44 2.15 12.17
C LEU A 25 -20.66 3.59 11.67
N GLN A 26 -21.82 4.18 11.98
CA GLN A 26 -22.11 5.58 11.65
C GLN A 26 -21.19 6.52 12.43
N TRP A 27 -21.01 6.27 13.74
CA TRP A 27 -20.13 7.06 14.59
C TRP A 27 -18.66 6.96 14.12
N GLU A 28 -18.16 5.76 13.85
CA GLU A 28 -16.79 5.50 13.36
C GLU A 28 -16.56 6.21 12.03
N SER A 29 -17.44 6.02 11.06
CA SER A 29 -17.36 6.64 9.74
C SER A 29 -17.27 8.17 9.82
N GLY A 30 -18.08 8.80 10.66
CA GLY A 30 -18.04 10.26 10.86
C GLY A 30 -16.75 10.79 11.52
N LYS A 31 -15.94 9.92 12.15
CA LYS A 31 -14.70 10.31 12.83
C LYS A 31 -13.43 9.92 12.07
N THR A 32 -13.54 8.94 11.18
CA THR A 32 -12.41 8.36 10.44
C THR A 32 -12.47 8.68 8.95
N SER A 33 -13.41 9.52 8.50
CA SER A 33 -13.48 9.93 7.10
C SER A 33 -12.27 10.82 6.74
N GLY A 34 -11.45 10.32 5.86
CA GLY A 34 -10.42 11.04 5.13
C GLY A 34 -9.53 11.98 5.94
N MET A 35 -9.43 13.21 5.47
CA MET A 35 -8.63 14.28 6.09
C MET A 35 -9.06 14.65 7.48
N ALA A 36 -10.33 14.41 7.86
CA ALA A 36 -10.80 14.63 9.23
C ALA A 36 -10.04 13.79 10.27
N TYR A 37 -9.43 12.66 9.86
CA TYR A 37 -8.56 11.88 10.73
C TYR A 37 -7.09 12.34 10.67
N TYR A 38 -6.52 12.45 9.48
CA TYR A 38 -5.08 12.75 9.31
C TYR A 38 -4.71 14.20 9.68
N GLY A 39 -5.65 15.14 9.56
CA GLY A 39 -5.47 16.51 10.02
C GLY A 39 -5.53 16.71 11.55
N LYS A 40 -5.82 15.64 12.33
CA LYS A 40 -5.83 15.73 13.80
C LYS A 40 -4.43 15.60 14.37
N PRO A 41 -4.12 16.31 15.50
CA PRO A 41 -2.94 16.08 16.28
C PRO A 41 -2.80 14.59 16.70
N LEU A 42 -1.58 14.11 16.84
CA LEU A 42 -1.29 12.72 17.16
C LEU A 42 -1.98 12.24 18.45
N ILE A 43 -2.04 13.12 19.46
CA ILE A 43 -2.72 12.84 20.74
C ILE A 43 -4.22 12.57 20.54
N GLU A 44 -4.88 13.32 19.66
CA GLU A 44 -6.29 13.12 19.35
C GLU A 44 -6.51 11.84 18.53
N ARG A 45 -5.61 11.54 17.58
CA ARG A 45 -5.65 10.29 16.81
C ARG A 45 -5.51 9.07 17.72
N ARG A 46 -4.59 9.10 18.69
CA ARG A 46 -4.42 8.05 19.71
C ARG A 46 -5.67 7.91 20.59
N ALA A 47 -6.24 9.02 21.05
CA ALA A 47 -7.47 9.00 21.83
C ALA A 47 -8.65 8.44 21.03
N LEU A 48 -8.76 8.78 19.74
CA LEU A 48 -9.80 8.25 18.86
C LEU A 48 -9.60 6.73 18.62
N LYS A 49 -8.38 6.28 18.34
CA LYS A 49 -8.03 4.85 18.16
C LYS A 49 -8.38 4.04 19.43
N ALA A 50 -8.10 4.59 20.61
CA ALA A 50 -8.46 3.95 21.88
C ALA A 50 -9.99 3.86 22.07
N ARG A 51 -10.75 4.91 21.70
CA ARG A 51 -12.22 4.91 21.76
C ARG A 51 -12.83 3.91 20.76
N ILE A 52 -12.34 3.87 19.52
CA ILE A 52 -12.75 2.90 18.51
C ILE A 52 -12.58 1.48 19.06
N ARG A 53 -11.42 1.15 19.58
CA ARG A 53 -11.15 -0.17 20.20
C ARG A 53 -12.09 -0.49 21.36
N ARG A 54 -12.32 0.49 22.26
CA ARG A 54 -13.22 0.29 23.40
C ARG A 54 -14.67 0.03 22.96
N TYR A 55 -15.17 0.83 22.02
CA TYR A 55 -16.55 0.69 21.55
C TYR A 55 -16.75 -0.54 20.67
N SER A 56 -15.74 -0.92 19.86
CA SER A 56 -15.84 -2.13 19.04
C SER A 56 -16.00 -3.41 19.84
N LEU A 57 -15.59 -3.44 21.11
CA LEU A 57 -15.76 -4.64 21.98
C LEU A 57 -17.22 -5.09 22.05
N PHE A 58 -18.15 -4.15 22.08
CA PHE A 58 -19.57 -4.45 22.16
C PHE A 58 -20.18 -4.87 20.82
N ALA A 59 -19.60 -4.44 19.69
CA ALA A 59 -20.03 -4.83 18.35
C ALA A 59 -19.39 -6.15 17.88
N MET A 60 -18.28 -6.58 18.46
CA MET A 60 -17.51 -7.76 18.02
C MET A 60 -18.31 -9.09 18.03
N PRO A 61 -19.19 -9.40 19.00
CA PRO A 61 -19.93 -10.65 18.98
C PRO A 61 -20.79 -10.78 17.70
N ILE A 62 -21.56 -9.76 17.38
CA ILE A 62 -22.42 -9.77 16.18
C ILE A 62 -21.60 -9.76 14.89
N VAL A 63 -20.48 -9.03 14.85
CA VAL A 63 -19.56 -9.02 13.70
C VAL A 63 -18.98 -10.41 13.45
N ARG A 64 -18.58 -11.13 14.50
CA ARG A 64 -18.05 -12.51 14.39
C ARG A 64 -19.12 -13.47 13.89
N LEU A 65 -20.35 -13.33 14.38
CA LEU A 65 -21.50 -14.14 13.92
C LEU A 65 -21.77 -13.89 12.43
N LEU A 66 -21.85 -12.63 12.01
CA LEU A 66 -22.06 -12.26 10.60
C LEU A 66 -20.91 -12.73 9.72
N ALA A 67 -19.67 -12.63 10.18
CA ALA A 67 -18.50 -13.14 9.47
C ALA A 67 -18.55 -14.67 9.29
N ALA A 68 -18.95 -15.41 10.32
CA ALA A 68 -19.09 -16.87 10.23
C ALA A 68 -20.14 -17.28 9.21
N ILE A 69 -21.28 -16.58 9.16
CA ILE A 69 -22.36 -16.82 8.20
C ILE A 69 -21.92 -16.49 6.76
N ASN A 70 -21.19 -15.39 6.57
CA ASN A 70 -20.81 -14.88 5.26
C ASN A 70 -19.43 -15.35 4.75
N ARG A 71 -18.67 -16.11 5.54
CA ARG A 71 -17.27 -16.48 5.25
C ARG A 71 -17.03 -17.03 3.84
N LYS A 72 -17.98 -17.82 3.31
CA LYS A 72 -17.91 -18.41 1.95
C LYS A 72 -18.40 -17.47 0.84
N ARG A 73 -18.94 -16.29 1.18
CA ARG A 73 -19.47 -15.30 0.24
C ARG A 73 -18.67 -14.01 0.19
N ALA A 74 -17.63 -13.91 1.02
CA ALA A 74 -16.74 -12.75 1.02
C ALA A 74 -16.06 -12.64 -0.34
N THR A 75 -16.24 -11.49 -0.99
CA THR A 75 -15.63 -11.14 -2.28
C THR A 75 -14.86 -9.84 -2.14
N MET A 76 -14.00 -9.52 -3.10
CA MET A 76 -13.37 -8.21 -3.19
C MET A 76 -14.34 -7.25 -3.89
N PRO A 77 -15.01 -6.32 -3.17
CA PRO A 77 -15.90 -5.37 -3.79
C PRO A 77 -15.12 -4.43 -4.71
N GLN A 78 -15.66 -4.12 -5.88
CA GLN A 78 -14.97 -3.31 -6.89
C GLN A 78 -15.94 -2.43 -7.66
N PHE A 79 -15.42 -1.33 -8.20
CA PHE A 79 -15.96 -0.64 -9.36
C PHE A 79 -14.99 -0.83 -10.53
N GLU A 80 -15.42 -0.51 -11.73
CA GLU A 80 -14.59 -0.53 -12.93
C GLU A 80 -14.66 0.84 -13.62
N TYR A 81 -13.50 1.33 -14.06
CA TYR A 81 -13.34 2.53 -14.87
C TYR A 81 -12.28 2.27 -15.95
N GLN A 82 -12.67 2.31 -17.22
CA GLN A 82 -11.78 2.07 -18.37
C GLN A 82 -10.93 0.79 -18.22
N ARG A 83 -11.57 -0.34 -17.88
CA ARG A 83 -10.95 -1.65 -17.60
C ARG A 83 -10.08 -1.71 -16.35
N VAL A 84 -9.98 -0.65 -15.58
CA VAL A 84 -9.23 -0.63 -14.32
C VAL A 84 -10.21 -0.77 -13.16
N CYS A 85 -10.05 -1.83 -12.38
CA CYS A 85 -10.84 -2.04 -11.18
C CYS A 85 -10.27 -1.23 -10.01
N GLY A 86 -11.15 -0.73 -9.15
CA GLY A 86 -10.76 0.00 -7.94
C GLY A 86 -11.59 -0.38 -6.71
N PRO A 87 -11.05 -0.15 -5.49
CA PRO A 87 -11.75 -0.41 -4.23
C PRO A 87 -12.78 0.69 -3.91
N PRO A 88 -14.09 0.39 -3.82
CA PRO A 88 -15.15 1.42 -3.70
C PRO A 88 -15.11 2.23 -2.39
N LYS A 89 -14.43 1.73 -1.34
CA LYS A 89 -14.27 2.44 -0.06
C LYS A 89 -13.09 3.42 -0.05
N VAL A 90 -12.20 3.29 -1.02
CA VAL A 90 -10.95 4.06 -1.10
C VAL A 90 -10.98 4.99 -2.29
N SER A 91 -11.64 4.59 -3.37
CA SER A 91 -11.70 5.34 -4.62
C SER A 91 -13.10 5.24 -5.26
N ALA A 92 -13.29 5.94 -6.38
CA ALA A 92 -14.52 5.95 -7.17
C ALA A 92 -14.19 6.28 -8.64
N PRO A 93 -15.07 5.96 -9.61
CA PRO A 93 -14.86 6.30 -11.02
C PRO A 93 -14.55 7.77 -11.25
N GLU A 94 -15.23 8.67 -10.54
CA GLU A 94 -15.05 10.13 -10.64
C GLU A 94 -13.69 10.58 -10.11
N VAL A 95 -13.12 9.84 -9.15
CA VAL A 95 -11.78 10.09 -8.61
C VAL A 95 -10.71 9.67 -9.61
N PHE A 96 -10.89 8.53 -10.29
CA PHE A 96 -9.98 8.10 -11.35
C PHE A 96 -10.03 9.06 -12.54
N GLU A 97 -11.22 9.55 -12.92
CA GLU A 97 -11.36 10.54 -13.98
C GLU A 97 -10.68 11.86 -13.60
N ARG A 98 -10.89 12.36 -12.39
CA ARG A 98 -10.23 13.58 -11.90
C ARG A 98 -8.70 13.40 -11.86
N ALA A 99 -8.22 12.25 -11.40
CA ALA A 99 -6.79 11.96 -11.36
C ALA A 99 -6.19 11.94 -12.77
N ARG A 100 -6.86 11.34 -13.74
CA ARG A 100 -6.45 11.29 -15.15
C ARG A 100 -6.40 12.67 -15.81
N GLN A 101 -7.29 13.57 -15.40
CA GLN A 101 -7.38 14.94 -15.95
C GLN A 101 -6.39 15.90 -15.28
N TYR A 102 -5.73 15.49 -14.20
CA TYR A 102 -4.74 16.32 -13.54
C TYR A 102 -3.58 16.65 -14.49
N GLN A 103 -3.14 17.90 -14.47
CA GLN A 103 -2.01 18.36 -15.27
C GLN A 103 -0.76 18.43 -14.38
N PRO A 104 0.16 17.44 -14.47
CA PRO A 104 1.34 17.44 -13.61
C PRO A 104 2.24 18.63 -13.88
N ARG A 105 2.82 19.18 -12.83
CA ARG A 105 3.66 20.37 -12.81
C ARG A 105 5.14 20.02 -12.57
N PRO A 106 6.08 20.94 -12.84
CA PRO A 106 7.52 20.68 -12.65
C PRO A 106 7.92 20.30 -11.22
N GLU A 107 7.17 20.79 -10.22
CA GLU A 107 7.38 20.47 -8.82
C GLU A 107 6.81 19.11 -8.38
N ASP A 108 6.08 18.40 -9.25
CA ASP A 108 5.42 17.16 -8.90
C ASP A 108 6.37 15.95 -8.99
N VAL A 109 6.39 15.16 -7.93
CA VAL A 109 7.07 13.87 -7.86
C VAL A 109 6.05 12.80 -7.51
N PHE A 110 5.73 11.96 -8.49
CA PHE A 110 4.82 10.84 -8.31
C PHE A 110 5.56 9.63 -7.73
N VAL A 111 5.04 9.09 -6.64
CA VAL A 111 5.43 7.78 -6.10
C VAL A 111 4.35 6.77 -6.48
N ALA A 112 4.65 5.98 -7.48
CA ALA A 112 3.72 5.02 -8.07
C ALA A 112 4.10 3.58 -7.74
N THR A 113 3.12 2.74 -7.47
CA THR A 113 3.33 1.30 -7.22
C THR A 113 2.05 0.54 -7.53
N GLN A 114 2.15 -0.74 -7.84
CA GLN A 114 1.03 -1.64 -7.53
C GLN A 114 0.90 -1.75 -6.00
N MET A 115 -0.32 -1.98 -5.50
CA MET A 115 -0.57 -2.01 -4.06
C MET A 115 0.39 -2.95 -3.31
N ARG A 116 0.81 -2.56 -2.10
CA ARG A 116 1.71 -3.33 -1.21
C ARG A 116 3.13 -3.58 -1.73
N CYS A 117 3.59 -2.81 -2.69
CA CYS A 117 4.94 -2.89 -3.26
C CYS A 117 5.96 -1.91 -2.63
N GLY A 118 5.66 -1.28 -1.49
CA GLY A 118 6.61 -0.41 -0.79
C GLY A 118 6.35 1.09 -0.95
N THR A 119 5.14 1.49 -1.34
CA THR A 119 4.74 2.88 -1.58
C THR A 119 5.11 3.81 -0.42
N THR A 120 4.66 3.48 0.80
CA THR A 120 4.90 4.30 2.00
C THR A 120 6.38 4.46 2.30
N TRP A 121 7.18 3.42 2.06
CA TRP A 121 8.63 3.50 2.25
C TRP A 121 9.26 4.45 1.23
N MET A 122 8.89 4.34 -0.04
CA MET A 122 9.40 5.26 -1.07
C MET A 122 8.91 6.70 -0.86
N GLN A 123 7.66 6.91 -0.41
CA GLN A 123 7.17 8.24 -0.02
C GLN A 123 8.04 8.85 1.08
N GLN A 124 8.41 8.07 2.11
CA GLN A 124 9.29 8.52 3.19
C GLN A 124 10.69 8.81 2.67
N ILE A 125 11.25 7.97 1.80
CA ILE A 125 12.57 8.22 1.18
C ILE A 125 12.56 9.53 0.40
N VAL A 126 11.55 9.76 -0.44
CA VAL A 126 11.42 11.01 -1.20
C VAL A 126 11.28 12.20 -0.26
N TYR A 127 10.40 12.10 0.75
CA TYR A 127 10.16 13.17 1.73
C TYR A 127 11.44 13.56 2.48
N GLU A 128 12.17 12.58 3.00
CA GLU A 128 13.43 12.87 3.71
C GLU A 128 14.53 13.35 2.75
N THR A 129 14.58 12.84 1.51
CA THR A 129 15.56 13.29 0.51
C THR A 129 15.38 14.76 0.17
N VAL A 130 14.16 15.21 -0.15
CA VAL A 130 13.91 16.61 -0.51
C VAL A 130 14.09 17.57 0.68
N ASN A 131 13.90 17.07 1.90
CA ASN A 131 14.15 17.79 3.14
C ASN A 131 15.56 17.59 3.70
N ARG A 132 16.46 16.86 3.01
CA ARG A 132 17.84 16.59 3.45
C ARG A 132 17.93 16.00 4.86
N GLY A 133 17.02 15.06 5.18
CA GLY A 133 16.93 14.45 6.51
C GLY A 133 16.27 15.31 7.59
N ARG A 134 15.85 16.54 7.27
CA ARG A 134 15.19 17.46 8.22
C ARG A 134 13.65 17.37 8.21
N GLY A 135 13.09 16.38 7.52
CA GLY A 135 11.65 16.16 7.49
C GLY A 135 11.08 15.97 8.90
N ASP A 136 9.93 16.58 9.18
CA ASP A 136 9.23 16.47 10.45
C ASP A 136 7.75 16.11 10.22
N LEU A 137 7.40 14.87 10.54
CA LEU A 137 6.03 14.36 10.49
C LEU A 137 5.36 14.39 11.88
N SER A 138 5.99 15.02 12.90
CA SER A 138 5.34 15.24 14.19
C SER A 138 4.27 16.32 14.12
N ASP A 139 3.52 16.50 15.22
CA ASP A 139 2.51 17.56 15.34
C ASP A 139 3.10 18.99 15.25
N LYS A 140 4.42 19.13 15.42
CA LYS A 140 5.12 20.43 15.23
C LYS A 140 5.45 20.70 13.76
N GLY A 141 5.52 19.68 12.96
CA GLY A 141 5.73 19.74 11.53
C GLY A 141 4.42 19.46 10.75
N HIS A 142 4.43 18.42 9.92
CA HIS A 142 3.31 18.11 9.04
C HIS A 142 2.29 17.11 9.63
N GLY A 143 2.56 16.53 10.80
CA GLY A 143 1.64 15.67 11.53
C GLY A 143 1.49 14.24 10.97
N HIS A 144 1.60 14.04 9.65
CA HIS A 144 1.42 12.74 9.01
C HIS A 144 1.97 12.72 7.58
N LEU A 145 2.46 11.57 7.12
CA LEU A 145 2.95 11.40 5.74
C LEU A 145 1.88 11.72 4.67
N TYR A 146 0.62 11.40 4.94
CA TYR A 146 -0.49 11.74 4.03
C TYR A 146 -0.78 13.24 3.91
N ALA A 147 -0.40 14.03 4.91
CA ALA A 147 -0.54 15.48 4.83
C ALA A 147 0.45 16.10 3.83
N VAL A 148 1.60 15.43 3.59
CA VAL A 148 2.65 15.90 2.67
C VAL A 148 2.70 15.12 1.36
N SER A 149 2.05 13.97 1.28
CA SER A 149 2.04 13.11 0.11
C SER A 149 0.63 12.57 -0.16
N PRO A 150 -0.25 13.43 -0.72
CA PRO A 150 -1.63 13.07 -1.02
C PRO A 150 -1.71 11.93 -2.03
N TRP A 151 -2.79 11.16 -1.93
CA TRP A 151 -3.07 10.06 -2.83
C TRP A 151 -4.08 10.49 -3.91
N ILE A 152 -3.59 10.72 -5.14
CA ILE A 152 -4.39 11.32 -6.23
C ILE A 152 -5.62 10.49 -6.63
N ASP A 153 -5.53 9.16 -6.53
CA ASP A 153 -6.59 8.22 -6.88
C ASP A 153 -7.42 7.74 -5.68
N ALA A 154 -7.43 8.48 -4.56
CA ALA A 154 -8.25 8.17 -3.39
C ALA A 154 -9.28 9.26 -3.08
N VAL A 155 -10.46 8.85 -2.59
CA VAL A 155 -11.53 9.79 -2.16
C VAL A 155 -11.15 10.59 -0.91
N THR A 156 -10.17 10.11 -0.15
CA THR A 156 -9.78 10.65 1.16
C THR A 156 -8.51 11.50 1.09
N ALA A 157 -7.99 11.73 -0.12
CA ALA A 157 -6.78 12.53 -0.29
C ALA A 157 -7.04 14.01 -0.04
N VAL A 158 -6.01 14.72 0.46
CA VAL A 158 -5.95 16.18 0.38
C VAL A 158 -6.10 16.57 -1.08
N PRO A 159 -6.91 17.59 -1.43
CA PRO A 159 -6.87 18.16 -2.76
C PRO A 159 -5.42 18.49 -3.14
N LEU A 160 -5.02 18.16 -4.36
CA LEU A 160 -3.63 18.38 -4.79
C LEU A 160 -3.24 19.86 -4.76
N GLU A 161 -4.23 20.73 -4.94
CA GLU A 161 -4.07 22.19 -4.87
C GLU A 161 -3.66 22.66 -3.47
N ASP A 162 -4.14 21.96 -2.44
CA ASP A 162 -3.87 22.25 -1.04
C ASP A 162 -2.67 21.46 -0.49
N ALA A 163 -2.07 20.55 -1.29
CA ALA A 163 -0.92 19.79 -0.86
C ALA A 163 0.31 20.69 -0.68
N PRO A 164 1.01 20.59 0.46
CA PRO A 164 2.17 21.43 0.70
C PRO A 164 3.30 21.12 -0.27
N LEU A 165 4.02 22.16 -0.65
CA LEU A 165 5.33 22.01 -1.28
C LEU A 165 6.38 21.88 -0.17
N VAL A 166 7.17 20.81 -0.21
CA VAL A 166 8.16 20.48 0.82
C VAL A 166 9.58 20.51 0.25
N GLY A 167 10.59 20.59 1.14
CA GLY A 167 11.99 20.53 0.79
C GLY A 167 12.62 21.88 0.44
N ASP A 168 13.95 21.85 0.25
CA ASP A 168 14.73 23.03 -0.14
C ASP A 168 14.35 23.56 -1.53
N ARG A 169 13.91 22.67 -2.41
CA ARG A 169 13.25 23.01 -3.67
C ARG A 169 11.79 22.64 -3.53
N PRO A 170 10.87 23.55 -3.80
CA PRO A 170 9.44 23.27 -3.69
C PRO A 170 9.08 21.98 -4.42
N THR A 171 8.69 20.94 -3.69
CA THR A 171 8.36 19.63 -4.24
C THR A 171 7.01 19.16 -3.71
N ARG A 172 6.09 18.77 -4.58
CA ARG A 172 4.84 18.11 -4.23
C ARG A 172 5.00 16.60 -4.44
N ILE A 173 4.90 15.85 -3.36
CA ILE A 173 4.99 14.39 -3.39
C ILE A 173 3.59 13.83 -3.58
N ILE A 174 3.34 13.12 -4.67
CA ILE A 174 2.02 12.59 -5.01
C ILE A 174 2.07 11.06 -5.00
N LYS A 175 1.22 10.44 -4.19
CA LYS A 175 1.04 8.99 -4.23
C LYS A 175 0.04 8.59 -5.30
N THR A 176 0.32 7.48 -6.00
CA THR A 176 -0.65 6.84 -6.89
C THR A 176 -0.47 5.31 -6.95
N HIS A 177 -1.58 4.62 -7.24
CA HIS A 177 -1.59 3.22 -7.67
C HIS A 177 -2.08 3.08 -9.11
N LEU A 178 -2.33 4.18 -9.82
CA LEU A 178 -2.82 4.12 -11.19
C LEU A 178 -1.81 3.44 -12.13
N PRO A 179 -2.29 2.58 -13.03
CA PRO A 179 -1.49 2.11 -14.16
C PRO A 179 -1.19 3.28 -15.10
N THR A 180 -0.18 3.12 -15.94
CA THR A 180 0.25 4.16 -16.90
C THR A 180 -0.87 4.64 -17.83
N ALA A 181 -1.83 3.77 -18.14
CA ALA A 181 -2.99 4.11 -18.96
C ALA A 181 -3.91 5.19 -18.33
N LEU A 182 -3.90 5.33 -17.00
CA LEU A 182 -4.71 6.31 -16.26
C LEU A 182 -3.88 7.33 -15.49
N CYS A 183 -2.58 7.08 -15.30
CA CYS A 183 -1.70 8.01 -14.61
C CYS A 183 -1.47 9.26 -15.47
N PRO A 184 -1.73 10.47 -14.96
CA PRO A 184 -1.44 11.69 -15.69
C PRO A 184 0.07 11.82 -15.93
N TYR A 185 0.45 12.21 -17.16
CA TYR A 185 1.85 12.31 -17.56
C TYR A 185 2.23 13.73 -18.02
N SER A 186 3.42 14.15 -17.60
CA SER A 186 4.11 15.34 -18.10
C SER A 186 5.62 15.09 -18.10
N GLU A 187 6.32 15.54 -19.12
CA GLU A 187 7.79 15.47 -19.19
C GLU A 187 8.47 16.31 -18.09
N GLN A 188 7.78 17.29 -17.55
CA GLN A 188 8.30 18.19 -16.53
C GLN A 188 8.23 17.59 -15.11
N ALA A 189 7.26 16.70 -14.85
CA ALA A 189 7.12 16.02 -13.56
C ALA A 189 8.08 14.83 -13.46
N LYS A 190 8.28 14.31 -12.26
CA LYS A 190 9.10 13.11 -12.01
C LYS A 190 8.24 11.96 -11.52
N TYR A 191 8.60 10.74 -11.89
CA TYR A 191 7.87 9.53 -11.53
C TYR A 191 8.84 8.50 -10.96
N ILE A 192 8.58 8.01 -9.76
CA ILE A 192 9.33 6.92 -9.14
C ILE A 192 8.37 5.74 -8.97
N TYR A 193 8.63 4.69 -9.73
CA TYR A 193 7.84 3.47 -9.66
C TYR A 193 8.55 2.40 -8.85
N VAL A 194 7.86 1.78 -7.89
CA VAL A 194 8.40 0.66 -7.12
C VAL A 194 7.58 -0.59 -7.39
N THR A 195 8.26 -1.66 -7.80
CA THR A 195 7.70 -3.00 -7.87
C THR A 195 8.23 -3.90 -6.77
N ARG A 196 7.56 -5.02 -6.53
CA ARG A 196 7.93 -6.05 -5.57
C ARG A 196 7.54 -7.40 -6.12
N HIS A 197 8.30 -8.46 -5.78
CA HIS A 197 7.98 -9.82 -6.18
C HIS A 197 6.50 -10.17 -5.91
N PRO A 198 5.74 -10.68 -6.89
CA PRO A 198 4.27 -10.81 -6.79
C PRO A 198 3.82 -11.72 -5.63
N VAL A 199 4.57 -12.79 -5.31
CA VAL A 199 4.25 -13.65 -4.16
C VAL A 199 4.41 -12.86 -2.84
N SER A 200 5.45 -12.04 -2.72
CA SER A 200 5.67 -11.20 -1.54
C SER A 200 4.65 -10.06 -1.44
N CYS A 201 4.24 -9.52 -2.59
CA CYS A 201 3.15 -8.55 -2.70
C CYS A 201 1.84 -9.19 -2.21
N PHE A 202 1.48 -10.38 -2.70
CA PHE A 202 0.30 -11.12 -2.29
C PHE A 202 0.29 -11.43 -0.79
N ALA A 203 1.40 -11.92 -0.21
CA ALA A 203 1.51 -12.15 1.24
C ALA A 203 1.21 -10.88 2.04
N SER A 204 1.72 -9.72 1.57
CA SER A 204 1.44 -8.43 2.19
C SER A 204 -0.02 -7.98 2.02
N ILE A 205 -0.68 -8.35 0.91
CA ILE A 205 -2.12 -8.10 0.71
C ILE A 205 -2.95 -8.91 1.68
N VAL A 206 -2.61 -10.18 1.92
CA VAL A 206 -3.30 -11.05 2.88
C VAL A 206 -3.24 -10.44 4.28
N ASP A 207 -2.05 -10.04 4.75
CA ASP A 207 -1.90 -9.42 6.07
C ASP A 207 -2.67 -8.10 6.17
N TYR A 208 -2.58 -7.27 5.15
CA TYR A 208 -3.30 -5.99 5.12
C TYR A 208 -4.82 -6.18 5.22
N ASN A 209 -5.38 -7.13 4.45
CA ASN A 209 -6.82 -7.43 4.54
C ASN A 209 -7.21 -7.97 5.91
N ARG A 210 -6.40 -8.85 6.51
CA ARG A 210 -6.64 -9.36 7.87
C ARG A 210 -6.62 -8.24 8.91
N THR A 211 -5.67 -7.32 8.80
CA THR A 211 -5.58 -6.18 9.73
C THR A 211 -6.74 -5.20 9.55
N LEU A 212 -7.16 -4.94 8.31
CA LEU A 212 -8.20 -3.95 8.00
C LEU A 212 -9.61 -4.48 8.25
N LEU A 213 -9.87 -5.73 7.90
CA LEU A 213 -11.19 -6.34 7.87
C LEU A 213 -11.42 -7.37 8.99
N GLY A 214 -10.36 -7.79 9.70
CA GLY A 214 -10.44 -8.79 10.76
C GLY A 214 -11.12 -10.08 10.31
N PRO A 215 -12.16 -10.57 11.02
CA PRO A 215 -12.89 -11.78 10.66
C PRO A 215 -13.73 -11.66 9.38
N LEU A 216 -13.93 -10.45 8.85
CA LEU A 216 -14.64 -10.19 7.60
C LEU A 216 -13.71 -10.28 6.38
N ALA A 217 -12.38 -10.45 6.57
CA ALA A 217 -11.45 -10.60 5.46
C ALA A 217 -11.81 -11.84 4.63
N PRO A 218 -11.75 -11.75 3.28
CA PRO A 218 -11.86 -12.92 2.43
C PRO A 218 -10.79 -13.96 2.80
N ASP A 219 -11.08 -15.23 2.56
CA ASP A 219 -10.08 -16.27 2.74
C ASP A 219 -8.94 -16.16 1.72
N VAL A 220 -7.84 -16.86 1.98
CA VAL A 220 -6.61 -16.73 1.18
C VAL A 220 -6.83 -17.22 -0.25
N ASP A 221 -7.67 -18.24 -0.46
CA ASP A 221 -7.98 -18.77 -1.78
C ASP A 221 -8.80 -17.78 -2.62
N THR A 222 -9.78 -17.11 -1.99
CA THR A 222 -10.55 -16.03 -2.61
C THR A 222 -9.65 -14.86 -2.98
N LEU A 223 -8.73 -14.45 -2.09
CA LEU A 223 -7.75 -13.40 -2.38
C LEU A 223 -6.80 -13.81 -3.50
N ALA A 224 -6.36 -15.08 -3.55
CA ALA A 224 -5.49 -15.58 -4.62
C ALA A 224 -6.21 -15.62 -5.97
N ALA A 225 -7.51 -16.00 -5.97
CA ALA A 225 -8.34 -15.96 -7.17
C ALA A 225 -8.49 -14.55 -7.72
N TRP A 226 -8.75 -13.58 -6.85
CA TRP A 226 -8.83 -12.17 -7.20
C TRP A 226 -7.47 -11.61 -7.68
N PHE A 227 -6.37 -11.90 -6.98
CA PHE A 227 -5.03 -11.45 -7.36
C PHE A 227 -4.62 -11.93 -8.76
N CYS A 228 -5.01 -13.17 -9.10
CA CYS A 228 -4.75 -13.79 -10.39
C CYS A 228 -5.91 -13.59 -11.38
N SER A 229 -6.46 -12.40 -11.45
CA SER A 229 -7.57 -12.07 -12.35
C SER A 229 -7.46 -10.63 -12.87
N ASP A 230 -8.20 -10.32 -13.93
CA ASP A 230 -8.39 -8.97 -14.48
C ASP A 230 -9.15 -8.02 -13.55
N ARG A 231 -9.67 -8.55 -12.44
CA ARG A 231 -10.40 -7.81 -11.40
C ARG A 231 -9.51 -7.30 -10.26
N MET A 232 -8.19 -7.55 -10.32
CA MET A 232 -7.26 -6.99 -9.35
C MET A 232 -7.29 -5.46 -9.43
N TYR A 233 -7.30 -4.79 -8.27
CA TYR A 233 -7.32 -3.33 -8.22
C TYR A 233 -6.11 -2.72 -8.92
N TRP A 234 -6.35 -1.63 -9.64
CA TRP A 234 -5.34 -0.87 -10.41
C TRP A 234 -4.63 -1.69 -11.49
N LEU A 235 -5.27 -2.67 -12.08
CA LEU A 235 -4.80 -3.71 -13.00
C LEU A 235 -4.06 -4.89 -12.32
N PRO A 236 -4.05 -6.06 -12.98
CA PRO A 236 -3.21 -7.19 -12.60
C PRO A 236 -1.74 -6.80 -12.47
N TRP A 237 -1.05 -7.41 -11.49
CA TRP A 237 0.35 -7.09 -11.20
C TRP A 237 1.25 -7.12 -12.45
N PRO A 238 1.21 -8.16 -13.35
CA PRO A 238 2.09 -8.19 -14.51
C PRO A 238 1.82 -7.07 -15.53
N GLU A 239 0.57 -6.70 -15.75
CA GLU A 239 0.21 -5.61 -16.65
C GLU A 239 0.62 -4.25 -16.08
N HIS A 240 0.42 -4.06 -14.80
CA HIS A 240 0.80 -2.85 -14.10
C HIS A 240 2.33 -2.63 -14.15
N VAL A 241 3.10 -3.67 -13.85
CA VAL A 241 4.57 -3.64 -13.87
C VAL A 241 5.08 -3.43 -15.29
N GLY A 242 4.51 -4.14 -16.28
CA GLY A 242 4.89 -4.00 -17.70
C GLY A 242 4.71 -2.57 -18.21
N GLY A 243 3.55 -1.95 -17.97
CA GLY A 243 3.29 -0.59 -18.42
C GLY A 243 4.24 0.45 -17.78
N TRP A 244 4.55 0.33 -16.49
CA TRP A 244 5.53 1.21 -15.84
C TRP A 244 6.97 0.94 -16.27
N TRP A 245 7.30 -0.30 -16.60
CA TRP A 245 8.59 -0.65 -17.20
C TRP A 245 8.76 0.03 -18.56
N ASP A 246 7.76 -0.05 -19.44
CA ASP A 246 7.77 0.59 -20.76
C ASP A 246 7.95 2.11 -20.64
N TRP A 247 7.31 2.74 -19.64
CA TRP A 247 7.53 4.16 -19.36
C TRP A 247 8.97 4.43 -18.94
N ALA A 248 9.54 3.60 -18.07
CA ALA A 248 10.91 3.78 -17.61
C ALA A 248 11.97 3.57 -18.71
N GLN A 249 11.68 2.73 -19.71
CA GLN A 249 12.58 2.51 -20.85
C GLN A 249 12.50 3.64 -21.89
N SER A 250 11.39 4.36 -21.95
CA SER A 250 11.14 5.38 -22.96
C SER A 250 11.16 6.81 -22.46
N ARG A 251 11.32 7.04 -21.15
CA ARG A 251 11.20 8.36 -20.50
C ARG A 251 12.26 8.55 -19.43
N GLU A 252 13.07 9.60 -19.55
CA GLU A 252 14.15 9.91 -18.60
C GLU A 252 13.63 10.40 -17.24
N ASN A 253 12.39 10.88 -17.18
CA ASN A 253 11.74 11.35 -15.95
C ASN A 253 11.00 10.25 -15.19
N VAL A 254 11.26 8.96 -15.50
CA VAL A 254 10.70 7.79 -14.81
C VAL A 254 11.82 6.92 -14.25
N LEU A 255 11.89 6.81 -12.92
CA LEU A 255 12.81 5.93 -12.22
C LEU A 255 12.10 4.65 -11.79
N PHE A 256 12.59 3.49 -12.25
CA PHE A 256 12.08 2.18 -11.87
C PHE A 256 12.96 1.56 -10.78
N VAL A 257 12.35 1.09 -9.69
CA VAL A 257 13.02 0.55 -8.50
C VAL A 257 12.39 -0.78 -8.09
N HIS A 258 13.21 -1.74 -7.69
CA HIS A 258 12.75 -2.99 -7.10
C HIS A 258 12.82 -2.91 -5.57
N PHE A 259 11.76 -3.32 -4.90
CA PHE A 259 11.69 -3.34 -3.43
C PHE A 259 12.82 -4.18 -2.81
N GLU A 260 13.19 -5.25 -3.48
CA GLU A 260 14.26 -6.14 -3.08
C GLU A 260 15.63 -5.46 -3.11
N GLU A 261 15.89 -4.58 -4.10
CA GLU A 261 17.09 -3.75 -4.16
C GLU A 261 17.13 -2.74 -3.01
N MET A 262 15.99 -2.13 -2.67
CA MET A 262 15.88 -1.19 -1.55
C MET A 262 16.30 -1.84 -0.23
N ILE A 263 15.95 -3.11 -0.01
CA ILE A 263 16.35 -3.86 1.20
C ILE A 263 17.81 -4.30 1.12
N ALA A 264 18.24 -4.81 -0.04
CA ALA A 264 19.58 -5.37 -0.20
C ALA A 264 20.68 -4.29 -0.10
N ASN A 265 20.40 -3.10 -0.66
CA ASN A 265 21.35 -1.97 -0.64
C ASN A 265 20.59 -0.63 -0.59
N PHE A 266 20.16 -0.26 0.62
CA PHE A 266 19.46 0.99 0.84
C PHE A 266 20.27 2.22 0.44
N GLY A 267 21.58 2.23 0.73
CA GLY A 267 22.46 3.35 0.40
C GLY A 267 22.52 3.63 -1.11
N ALA A 268 22.71 2.60 -1.92
CA ALA A 268 22.69 2.74 -3.38
C ALA A 268 21.32 3.19 -3.91
N THR A 269 20.24 2.68 -3.33
CA THR A 269 18.88 3.13 -3.68
C THR A 269 18.69 4.60 -3.34
N LEU A 270 19.11 5.03 -2.16
CA LEU A 270 19.04 6.45 -1.74
C LEU A 270 19.83 7.35 -2.69
N ASP A 271 21.04 6.94 -3.08
CA ASP A 271 21.85 7.70 -4.02
C ASP A 271 21.20 7.83 -5.40
N ARG A 272 20.60 6.75 -5.91
CA ARG A 272 19.83 6.77 -7.18
C ARG A 272 18.62 7.69 -7.09
N VAL A 273 17.84 7.62 -6.02
CA VAL A 273 16.65 8.48 -5.80
C VAL A 273 17.08 9.93 -5.65
N ALA A 274 18.11 10.23 -4.86
CA ALA A 274 18.64 11.58 -4.68
C ALA A 274 19.13 12.17 -6.01
N ALA A 275 19.93 11.43 -6.77
CA ALA A 275 20.43 11.85 -8.09
C ALA A 275 19.29 12.12 -9.07
N PHE A 276 18.28 11.21 -9.12
CA PHE A 276 17.10 11.37 -9.97
C PHE A 276 16.29 12.63 -9.61
N LEU A 277 16.16 12.93 -8.31
CA LEU A 277 15.52 14.16 -7.84
C LEU A 277 16.39 15.41 -8.00
N GLY A 278 17.68 15.26 -8.37
CA GLY A 278 18.62 16.35 -8.54
C GLY A 278 19.26 16.82 -7.23
N TYR A 279 19.30 15.97 -6.20
CA TYR A 279 19.94 16.25 -4.91
C TYR A 279 21.33 15.57 -4.83
N ARG A 280 22.27 16.29 -4.24
CA ARG A 280 23.53 15.73 -3.74
C ARG A 280 23.47 15.79 -2.21
N LEU A 281 23.43 14.63 -1.59
CA LEU A 281 23.35 14.49 -0.13
C LEU A 281 24.75 14.34 0.44
N THR A 282 25.01 14.96 1.60
CA THR A 282 26.22 14.71 2.39
C THR A 282 26.11 13.36 3.13
N ASP A 283 27.21 12.84 3.65
CA ASP A 283 27.21 11.58 4.39
C ASP A 283 26.39 11.68 5.67
N ASP A 284 26.36 12.83 6.35
CA ASP A 284 25.53 13.08 7.52
C ASP A 284 24.02 13.07 7.16
N GLU A 285 23.65 13.73 6.05
CA GLU A 285 22.28 13.71 5.55
C GLU A 285 21.83 12.27 5.21
N LYS A 286 22.69 11.51 4.50
CA LYS A 286 22.43 10.11 4.17
C LYS A 286 22.24 9.25 5.43
N LYS A 287 23.06 9.46 6.45
CA LYS A 287 22.95 8.74 7.73
C LYS A 287 21.61 9.01 8.41
N ILE A 288 21.19 10.27 8.50
CA ILE A 288 19.91 10.67 9.08
C ILE A 288 18.73 10.08 8.29
N ILE A 289 18.78 10.19 6.95
CA ILE A 289 17.74 9.65 6.07
C ILE A 289 17.64 8.12 6.23
N THR A 290 18.79 7.43 6.28
CA THR A 290 18.82 5.97 6.47
C THR A 290 18.18 5.55 7.78
N GLU A 291 18.44 6.29 8.87
CA GLU A 291 17.81 6.05 10.17
C GLU A 291 16.29 6.23 10.10
N LYS A 292 15.81 7.38 9.59
CA LYS A 292 14.39 7.72 9.50
C LYS A 292 13.61 6.88 8.49
N CYS A 293 14.29 6.27 7.52
CA CYS A 293 13.71 5.33 6.57
C CYS A 293 13.92 3.87 6.96
N SER A 294 14.54 3.58 8.13
CA SER A 294 14.71 2.21 8.61
C SER A 294 13.36 1.59 8.99
N PHE A 295 13.24 0.27 8.80
CA PHE A 295 12.04 -0.47 9.19
C PHE A 295 11.69 -0.24 10.67
N ARG A 296 12.70 -0.25 11.54
CA ARG A 296 12.53 -0.02 12.98
C ARG A 296 11.96 1.36 13.27
N TYR A 297 12.54 2.43 12.70
CA TYR A 297 12.05 3.79 12.90
C TYR A 297 10.59 3.93 12.44
N MET A 298 10.26 3.42 11.24
CA MET A 298 8.92 3.51 10.68
C MET A 298 7.91 2.67 11.50
N GLN A 299 8.31 1.53 12.02
CA GLN A 299 7.47 0.70 12.90
C GLN A 299 7.24 1.36 14.27
N ASP A 300 8.29 1.91 14.89
CA ASP A 300 8.20 2.62 16.18
C ASP A 300 7.33 3.89 16.07
N ASN A 301 7.27 4.50 14.88
CA ASN A 301 6.47 5.68 14.57
C ASN A 301 5.30 5.39 13.61
N GLU A 302 4.75 4.18 13.63
CA GLU A 302 3.74 3.69 12.67
C GLU A 302 2.56 4.66 12.50
N GLU A 303 2.18 5.37 13.54
CA GLU A 303 1.06 6.32 13.55
C GLU A 303 1.29 7.56 12.65
N LEU A 304 2.53 7.82 12.21
CA LEU A 304 2.87 8.87 11.24
C LEU A 304 2.74 8.40 9.78
N PHE A 305 2.60 7.08 9.58
CA PHE A 305 2.65 6.40 8.28
C PHE A 305 1.41 5.57 7.95
N GLU A 306 0.51 5.33 8.91
CA GLU A 306 -0.68 4.51 8.70
C GLU A 306 -1.52 5.02 7.53
N MET A 307 -1.77 4.13 6.54
CA MET A 307 -2.45 4.48 5.30
C MET A 307 -3.97 4.41 5.38
N SER A 308 -4.50 3.81 6.44
CA SER A 308 -5.93 3.67 6.66
C SER A 308 -6.28 4.23 8.03
N PRO A 309 -7.33 5.03 8.14
CA PRO A 309 -7.87 5.37 9.45
C PRO A 309 -8.16 4.11 10.26
N PRO A 310 -8.10 4.19 11.58
CA PRO A 310 -8.38 3.03 12.42
C PRO A 310 -9.80 2.52 12.22
N THR A 311 -9.95 1.21 12.16
CA THR A 311 -11.23 0.49 12.13
C THR A 311 -11.43 -0.26 13.45
N MET A 312 -12.62 -0.84 13.64
CA MET A 312 -12.90 -1.73 14.77
C MET A 312 -11.90 -2.90 14.92
N PHE A 313 -11.17 -3.24 13.86
CA PHE A 313 -10.19 -4.33 13.84
C PHE A 313 -8.76 -3.86 14.09
N SER A 314 -8.54 -2.55 14.15
CA SER A 314 -7.20 -1.99 14.29
C SER A 314 -6.56 -2.41 15.61
N VAL A 315 -5.35 -2.98 15.53
CA VAL A 315 -4.52 -3.31 16.69
C VAL A 315 -3.84 -2.07 17.27
N ALA A 316 -3.31 -2.17 18.48
CA ALA A 316 -2.69 -1.03 19.14
C ALA A 316 -1.42 -0.56 18.42
N ARG A 317 -0.57 -1.52 17.98
CA ARG A 317 0.70 -1.30 17.26
C ARG A 317 0.98 -2.47 16.34
N GLY A 318 1.84 -2.27 15.32
CA GLY A 318 2.34 -3.35 14.46
C GLY A 318 1.34 -3.87 13.43
N GLY A 319 0.26 -3.14 13.16
CA GLY A 319 -0.74 -3.55 12.18
C GLY A 319 -0.36 -3.20 10.74
N PHE A 320 0.37 -2.11 10.54
CA PHE A 320 0.72 -1.63 9.20
C PHE A 320 2.09 -2.14 8.73
N PHE A 321 3.11 -2.06 9.60
CA PHE A 321 4.45 -2.61 9.35
C PHE A 321 4.59 -4.00 9.98
N ALA A 322 3.95 -5.01 9.36
CA ALA A 322 3.90 -6.36 9.92
C ALA A 322 5.20 -7.15 9.75
N SER A 323 5.97 -6.89 8.67
CA SER A 323 7.19 -7.66 8.37
C SER A 323 8.18 -6.83 7.55
N GLY A 324 9.43 -6.79 8.00
CA GLY A 324 10.57 -6.22 7.25
C GLY A 324 11.26 -7.22 6.32
N LYS A 325 10.68 -8.38 6.04
CA LYS A 325 11.30 -9.42 5.20
C LYS A 325 11.34 -9.00 3.73
N GLN A 326 12.47 -9.25 3.09
CA GLN A 326 12.68 -9.03 1.66
C GLN A 326 11.76 -9.91 0.82
N LEU A 327 11.84 -11.22 1.03
CA LEU A 327 11.00 -12.22 0.38
C LEU A 327 10.05 -12.87 1.41
N ARG A 328 8.85 -13.17 0.97
CA ARG A 328 7.77 -13.72 1.79
C ARG A 328 7.17 -14.97 1.17
N HIS A 329 7.97 -15.74 0.43
CA HIS A 329 7.51 -16.94 -0.27
C HIS A 329 7.00 -18.01 0.69
N GLU A 330 7.64 -18.13 1.88
CA GLU A 330 7.26 -19.09 2.91
C GLU A 330 5.93 -18.74 3.60
N ASP A 331 5.53 -17.47 3.55
CA ASP A 331 4.27 -17.00 4.14
C ASP A 331 3.05 -17.38 3.27
N VAL A 332 3.29 -17.95 2.08
CA VAL A 332 2.26 -18.37 1.11
C VAL A 332 2.37 -19.87 0.84
N THR A 333 1.24 -20.57 0.95
CA THR A 333 1.22 -22.04 0.71
C THR A 333 1.69 -22.40 -0.70
N PRO A 334 2.36 -23.55 -0.88
CA PRO A 334 2.91 -23.94 -2.19
C PRO A 334 1.90 -23.91 -3.34
N PRO A 335 0.63 -24.39 -3.20
CA PRO A 335 -0.35 -24.33 -4.28
C PRO A 335 -0.70 -22.89 -4.71
N ILE A 336 -0.88 -21.98 -3.74
CA ILE A 336 -1.19 -20.58 -4.03
C ILE A 336 0.01 -19.89 -4.66
N ARG A 337 1.20 -20.09 -4.11
CA ARG A 337 2.44 -19.57 -4.69
C ARG A 337 2.61 -19.99 -6.14
N GLN A 338 2.41 -21.27 -6.43
CA GLN A 338 2.48 -21.80 -7.79
C GLN A 338 1.45 -21.14 -8.72
N ARG A 339 0.21 -20.97 -8.26
CA ARG A 339 -0.84 -20.29 -9.03
C ARG A 339 -0.43 -18.86 -9.41
N ILE A 340 0.13 -18.10 -8.45
CA ILE A 340 0.59 -16.73 -8.68
C ILE A 340 1.74 -16.70 -9.69
N VAL A 341 2.75 -17.57 -9.50
CA VAL A 341 3.91 -17.68 -10.39
C VAL A 341 3.47 -17.99 -11.81
N GLU A 342 2.60 -19.00 -11.99
CA GLU A 342 2.12 -19.41 -13.31
C GLU A 342 1.30 -18.31 -14.01
N TYR A 343 0.43 -17.63 -13.27
CA TYR A 343 -0.33 -16.49 -13.78
C TYR A 343 0.59 -15.36 -14.24
N CYS A 344 1.53 -14.94 -13.40
CA CYS A 344 2.46 -13.87 -13.73
C CYS A 344 3.39 -14.26 -14.88
N ARG A 345 3.92 -15.49 -14.89
CA ARG A 345 4.77 -16.00 -15.97
C ARG A 345 4.08 -15.93 -17.33
N LYS A 346 2.83 -16.39 -17.39
CA LYS A 346 2.04 -16.37 -18.64
C LYS A 346 1.87 -14.94 -19.17
N ALA A 347 1.50 -14.00 -18.31
CA ALA A 347 1.28 -12.61 -18.71
C ALA A 347 2.60 -11.88 -19.05
N LEU A 348 3.69 -12.16 -18.31
CA LEU A 348 5.00 -11.53 -18.54
C LEU A 348 5.71 -12.03 -19.80
N THR A 349 5.33 -13.16 -20.35
CA THR A 349 5.92 -13.70 -21.60
C THR A 349 5.74 -12.73 -22.79
N THR A 350 4.68 -11.93 -22.77
CA THR A 350 4.37 -10.94 -23.82
C THR A 350 4.71 -9.51 -23.42
N SER A 351 5.20 -9.29 -22.20
CA SER A 351 5.60 -7.97 -21.74
C SER A 351 7.09 -7.71 -22.00
N GLY A 352 7.47 -6.44 -22.17
CA GLY A 352 8.87 -6.04 -22.27
C GLY A 352 9.64 -6.09 -20.94
N TYR A 353 8.99 -6.42 -19.82
CA TYR A 353 9.61 -6.46 -18.50
C TYR A 353 10.58 -7.66 -18.38
N PRO A 354 11.87 -7.44 -18.02
CA PRO A 354 12.90 -8.50 -17.99
C PRO A 354 12.79 -9.37 -16.72
N ALA A 355 11.67 -10.08 -16.57
CA ALA A 355 11.36 -10.88 -15.39
C ALA A 355 12.44 -11.92 -15.07
N ARG A 356 13.14 -12.49 -16.07
CA ARG A 356 14.24 -13.43 -15.85
C ARG A 356 15.41 -12.83 -15.10
N GLN A 357 15.67 -11.54 -15.29
CA GLN A 357 16.76 -10.85 -14.62
C GLN A 357 16.43 -10.53 -13.16
N PHE A 358 15.22 -10.06 -12.89
CA PHE A 358 14.84 -9.56 -11.56
C PHE A 358 14.14 -10.61 -10.70
N TYR A 359 13.35 -11.48 -11.31
CA TYR A 359 12.57 -12.53 -10.66
C TYR A 359 12.68 -13.86 -11.44
N PRO A 360 13.86 -14.49 -11.44
CA PRO A 360 14.12 -15.69 -12.25
C PRO A 360 13.17 -16.85 -11.93
N ASP A 361 12.74 -16.97 -10.68
CA ASP A 361 11.80 -18.01 -10.22
C ASP A 361 10.41 -17.88 -10.85
N LEU A 362 9.98 -16.69 -11.30
CA LEU A 362 8.75 -16.53 -12.06
C LEU A 362 8.83 -17.18 -13.46
N MET A 363 10.03 -17.35 -14.01
CA MET A 363 10.25 -17.78 -15.39
C MET A 363 10.70 -19.24 -15.52
N ILE A 364 10.90 -19.96 -14.40
CA ILE A 364 11.27 -21.37 -14.38
C ILE A 364 10.02 -22.22 -14.62
N SER A 365 10.05 -23.07 -15.66
CA SER A 365 8.99 -24.05 -15.96
C SER A 365 9.07 -25.25 -15.02
N ARG A 366 7.93 -25.91 -14.74
CA ARG A 366 7.90 -27.21 -14.04
C ARG A 366 8.86 -28.20 -14.72
N GLY A 367 9.84 -28.70 -13.97
CA GLY A 367 10.78 -29.72 -14.44
C GLY A 367 12.25 -29.35 -14.40
N ALA A 368 12.62 -28.10 -14.22
CA ALA A 368 13.98 -27.70 -13.93
C ALA A 368 14.19 -27.68 -12.42
N GLU A 369 14.96 -28.62 -11.89
CA GLU A 369 15.46 -28.55 -10.51
C GLU A 369 16.25 -27.26 -10.34
N ILE A 370 15.94 -26.53 -9.28
CA ILE A 370 16.68 -25.32 -8.89
C ILE A 370 18.02 -25.81 -8.33
N GLU A 371 19.06 -25.80 -9.14
CA GLU A 371 20.40 -25.77 -8.56
C GLU A 371 20.51 -24.47 -7.71
N PRO A 372 20.95 -24.57 -6.46
CA PRO A 372 21.11 -23.38 -5.64
C PRO A 372 22.12 -22.47 -6.32
N ALA A 373 21.64 -21.31 -6.78
CA ALA A 373 22.48 -20.27 -7.38
C ALA A 373 23.67 -20.01 -6.45
N SER A 374 24.87 -20.34 -6.95
CA SER A 374 26.12 -20.06 -6.28
C SER A 374 26.22 -18.55 -6.02
N ARG A 375 26.54 -18.18 -4.79
CA ARG A 375 26.70 -16.81 -4.27
C ARG A 375 27.82 -15.97 -4.95
N SER A 376 28.27 -16.31 -6.16
CA SER A 376 29.47 -15.76 -6.77
C SER A 376 29.28 -14.78 -7.93
N ALA A 377 28.09 -14.15 -8.07
CA ALA A 377 27.84 -13.22 -9.18
C ALA A 377 27.46 -11.79 -8.75
N LEU A 378 27.99 -11.29 -7.63
CA LEU A 378 27.94 -9.87 -7.24
C LEU A 378 29.31 -9.39 -6.75
N GLU A 379 30.35 -9.64 -7.54
CA GLU A 379 31.57 -8.84 -7.40
C GLU A 379 31.48 -7.64 -8.35
N PRO A 380 31.75 -6.42 -7.85
CA PRO A 380 31.80 -5.24 -8.70
C PRO A 380 33.01 -5.33 -9.63
N SER A 381 32.80 -5.14 -10.93
CA SER A 381 33.88 -4.93 -11.89
C SER A 381 34.79 -3.77 -11.43
N PRO A 382 36.12 -3.94 -11.45
CA PRO A 382 37.03 -2.85 -11.20
C PRO A 382 37.15 -2.01 -12.49
N ASN A 383 36.67 -0.76 -12.43
CA ASN A 383 37.26 0.47 -13.02
C ASN A 383 36.25 1.62 -12.93
#